data_4214f690b7c3e0991650d8816c33f8f3
#
_entry.id   4214f690b7c3e0991650d8816c33f8f3
#
_cell.length_a   1.000
_cell.length_b   1.000
_cell.length_c   1.000
_cell.angle_alpha   90.00
_cell.angle_beta   90.00
_cell.angle_gamma   90.00
#
_symmetry.space_group_name_H-M   'P 1'
#
loop_
_entity.id
_entity.type
_entity.pdbx_description
1 polymer ?
#
loop_
_entity_poly.entity_id
_entity_poly.type
_entity_poly.pdbx_seq_one_letter_code
_entity_poly.pdbx_strand_id
1 'polypeptide(L)'
;VQDPKVIRELADEVGLIICATHEPSHKILEEPLEVVERLNILGCKHTAFPHPGSYAIDSMEACLVLANKLESAGKILRDGGKQLSYHNHELEFVRYANKSILELILTNTDSKFLQAELDTFWVQKGGEDPVEWCRKMKGRLPLLHLKDYVVTLEREILFGEVGTGSLNWDAIIREADEAGCEWFIVEQDTSTRDSFESIKMSFDFLMQKAEAQNQ
;
A
#
# COMPACT_ATOMS: atom_id res chain seq x y z
N VAL A 1 8.19 -11.72 14.56
CA VAL A 1 6.76 -11.42 14.28
C VAL A 1 5.96 -11.80 15.51
N GLN A 2 5.08 -10.90 16.01
CA GLN A 2 4.25 -11.17 17.19
C GLN A 2 3.21 -12.29 16.88
N ASP A 3 2.78 -12.99 17.95
CA ASP A 3 1.74 -14.02 17.84
C ASP A 3 0.44 -13.38 17.30
N PRO A 4 -0.13 -13.87 16.20
CA PRO A 4 -1.34 -13.31 15.61
C PRO A 4 -2.56 -13.39 16.54
N LYS A 5 -2.62 -14.35 17.46
CA LYS A 5 -3.70 -14.47 18.46
C LYS A 5 -3.67 -13.30 19.42
N VAL A 6 -2.47 -12.95 19.93
CA VAL A 6 -2.30 -11.80 20.84
C VAL A 6 -2.68 -10.50 20.15
N ILE A 7 -2.27 -10.32 18.88
CA ILE A 7 -2.65 -9.13 18.10
C ILE A 7 -4.17 -9.05 17.93
N ARG A 8 -4.82 -10.18 17.63
CA ARG A 8 -6.28 -10.23 17.46
C ARG A 8 -7.00 -9.90 18.77
N GLU A 9 -6.58 -10.52 19.88
CA GLU A 9 -7.14 -10.25 21.20
C GLU A 9 -7.04 -8.77 21.59
N LEU A 10 -5.87 -8.17 21.42
CA LEU A 10 -5.67 -6.73 21.71
C LEU A 10 -6.52 -5.84 20.81
N ALA A 11 -6.64 -6.15 19.52
CA ALA A 11 -7.48 -5.39 18.61
C ALA A 11 -8.97 -5.49 19.00
N ASP A 12 -9.43 -6.66 19.44
CA ASP A 12 -10.81 -6.86 19.91
C ASP A 12 -11.07 -6.08 21.21
N GLU A 13 -10.13 -6.08 22.17
CA GLU A 13 -10.26 -5.34 23.42
C GLU A 13 -10.46 -3.83 23.20
N VAL A 14 -9.81 -3.26 22.18
CA VAL A 14 -9.90 -1.82 21.88
C VAL A 14 -10.86 -1.49 20.74
N GLY A 15 -11.53 -2.50 20.17
CA GLY A 15 -12.53 -2.33 19.11
C GLY A 15 -11.94 -1.96 17.75
N LEU A 16 -10.69 -2.35 17.44
CA LEU A 16 -10.03 -2.07 16.17
C LEU A 16 -10.22 -3.20 15.16
N ILE A 17 -10.39 -2.80 13.90
CA ILE A 17 -10.37 -3.71 12.75
C ILE A 17 -8.95 -3.79 12.20
N ILE A 18 -8.44 -5.01 12.00
CA ILE A 18 -7.18 -5.22 11.28
C ILE A 18 -7.50 -5.24 9.78
N CYS A 19 -7.29 -4.10 9.13
CA CYS A 19 -7.68 -3.93 7.72
C CYS A 19 -6.72 -4.63 6.74
N ALA A 20 -5.42 -4.54 6.99
CA ALA A 20 -4.38 -5.11 6.13
C ALA A 20 -3.12 -5.48 6.93
N THR A 21 -2.25 -6.27 6.33
CA THR A 21 -0.91 -6.59 6.86
C THR A 21 0.15 -6.45 5.77
N HIS A 22 1.40 -6.21 6.19
CA HIS A 22 2.58 -6.44 5.38
C HIS A 22 3.25 -7.72 5.88
N GLU A 23 3.03 -8.82 5.19
CA GLU A 23 3.72 -10.07 5.52
C GLU A 23 5.10 -10.11 4.84
N PRO A 24 6.11 -10.78 5.41
CA PRO A 24 7.43 -10.85 4.81
C PRO A 24 7.39 -11.38 3.37
N SER A 25 8.10 -10.76 2.45
CA SER A 25 8.08 -11.07 1.01
C SER A 25 8.34 -12.56 0.72
N HIS A 26 9.29 -13.17 1.44
CA HIS A 26 9.57 -14.60 1.28
C HIS A 26 8.42 -15.50 1.77
N LYS A 27 7.71 -15.11 2.84
CA LYS A 27 6.54 -15.87 3.32
C LYS A 27 5.40 -15.83 2.30
N ILE A 28 5.15 -14.67 1.70
CA ILE A 28 4.12 -14.52 0.66
C ILE A 28 4.43 -15.43 -0.53
N LEU A 29 5.69 -15.46 -1.00
CA LEU A 29 6.06 -16.17 -2.24
C LEU A 29 6.36 -17.65 -2.05
N GLU A 30 6.85 -18.06 -0.87
CA GLU A 30 7.35 -19.42 -0.62
C GLU A 30 6.42 -20.23 0.29
N GLU A 31 5.68 -19.56 1.19
CA GLU A 31 4.82 -20.18 2.19
C GLU A 31 3.41 -19.54 2.24
N PRO A 32 2.74 -19.33 1.07
CA PRO A 32 1.48 -18.56 1.03
C PRO A 32 0.34 -19.17 1.85
N LEU A 33 0.34 -20.47 2.08
CA LEU A 33 -0.64 -21.14 2.95
C LEU A 33 -0.48 -20.73 4.42
N GLU A 34 0.75 -20.56 4.92
CA GLU A 34 0.99 -20.04 6.27
C GLU A 34 0.51 -18.60 6.41
N VAL A 35 0.65 -17.80 5.34
CA VAL A 35 0.10 -16.44 5.31
C VAL A 35 -1.43 -16.49 5.40
N VAL A 36 -2.10 -17.39 4.66
CA VAL A 36 -3.57 -17.58 4.76
C VAL A 36 -3.98 -17.92 6.20
N GLU A 37 -3.29 -18.88 6.84
CA GLU A 37 -3.59 -19.27 8.23
C GLU A 37 -3.41 -18.09 9.19
N ARG A 38 -2.32 -17.34 9.07
CA ARG A 38 -2.06 -16.16 9.89
C ARG A 38 -3.15 -15.09 9.71
N LEU A 39 -3.53 -14.78 8.47
CA LEU A 39 -4.59 -13.82 8.17
C LEU A 39 -5.98 -14.30 8.66
N ASN A 40 -6.22 -15.61 8.70
CA ASN A 40 -7.44 -16.15 9.30
C ASN A 40 -7.47 -15.90 10.82
N ILE A 41 -6.37 -16.11 11.52
CA ILE A 41 -6.27 -15.82 12.97
C ILE A 41 -6.48 -14.32 13.24
N LEU A 42 -5.88 -13.47 12.42
CA LEU A 42 -6.03 -12.01 12.54
C LEU A 42 -7.44 -11.49 12.16
N GLY A 43 -8.26 -12.33 11.50
CA GLY A 43 -9.53 -11.87 10.93
C GLY A 43 -9.33 -10.84 9.80
N CYS A 44 -8.18 -10.87 9.12
CA CYS A 44 -7.79 -9.91 8.11
C CYS A 44 -8.00 -10.48 6.71
N LYS A 45 -8.48 -9.65 5.77
CA LYS A 45 -8.69 -10.02 4.36
C LYS A 45 -7.46 -9.72 3.50
N HIS A 46 -6.81 -8.59 3.75
CA HIS A 46 -5.79 -8.03 2.87
C HIS A 46 -4.38 -8.23 3.42
N THR A 47 -3.45 -8.53 2.52
CA THR A 47 -2.01 -8.41 2.77
C THR A 47 -1.32 -7.82 1.55
N ALA A 48 -0.21 -7.13 1.76
CA ALA A 48 0.60 -6.64 0.66
C ALA A 48 2.00 -7.25 0.68
N PHE A 49 2.54 -7.45 -0.54
CA PHE A 49 3.94 -7.71 -0.77
C PHE A 49 4.70 -6.38 -0.58
N PRO A 50 5.48 -6.24 0.52
CA PRO A 50 5.90 -4.91 0.97
C PRO A 50 7.07 -4.34 0.18
N HIS A 51 7.95 -5.18 -0.34
CA HIS A 51 9.10 -4.80 -1.17
C HIS A 51 9.76 -6.03 -1.79
N PRO A 52 10.52 -5.87 -2.89
CA PRO A 52 11.18 -6.99 -3.56
C PRO A 52 12.15 -7.80 -2.68
N GLY A 53 12.84 -7.14 -1.72
CA GLY A 53 13.80 -7.81 -0.85
C GLY A 53 14.97 -8.37 -1.64
N SER A 54 15.15 -9.70 -1.54
CA SER A 54 16.20 -10.44 -2.29
C SER A 54 15.76 -10.86 -3.70
N TYR A 55 14.52 -10.59 -4.10
CA TYR A 55 14.04 -10.94 -5.44
C TYR A 55 14.52 -9.88 -6.44
N ALA A 56 15.15 -10.34 -7.51
CA ALA A 56 15.70 -9.46 -8.53
C ALA A 56 14.59 -8.71 -9.29
N ILE A 57 14.82 -7.42 -9.52
CA ILE A 57 14.01 -6.52 -10.35
C ILE A 57 14.90 -5.65 -11.25
N ASP A 58 16.13 -6.10 -11.48
CA ASP A 58 17.20 -5.39 -12.18
C ASP A 58 17.17 -5.55 -13.71
N SER A 59 16.16 -6.24 -14.22
CA SER A 59 15.87 -6.39 -15.65
C SER A 59 14.38 -6.61 -15.89
N MET A 60 13.94 -6.43 -17.12
CA MET A 60 12.54 -6.75 -17.52
C MET A 60 12.22 -8.22 -17.24
N GLU A 61 13.12 -9.13 -17.57
CA GLU A 61 12.96 -10.57 -17.35
C GLU A 61 12.80 -10.88 -15.86
N ALA A 62 13.60 -10.28 -15.00
CA ALA A 62 13.51 -10.44 -13.55
C ALA A 62 12.16 -9.94 -13.02
N CYS A 63 11.68 -8.78 -13.49
CA CYS A 63 10.36 -8.26 -13.13
C CYS A 63 9.23 -9.22 -13.54
N LEU A 64 9.31 -9.83 -14.73
CA LEU A 64 8.33 -10.81 -15.20
C LEU A 64 8.36 -12.11 -14.39
N VAL A 65 9.54 -12.55 -13.96
CA VAL A 65 9.69 -13.70 -13.06
C VAL A 65 9.03 -13.40 -11.71
N LEU A 66 9.25 -12.21 -11.14
CA LEU A 66 8.60 -11.80 -9.90
C LEU A 66 7.07 -11.69 -10.07
N ALA A 67 6.59 -11.11 -11.16
CA ALA A 67 5.17 -11.02 -11.49
C ALA A 67 4.50 -12.42 -11.49
N ASN A 68 5.11 -13.41 -12.13
CA ASN A 68 4.61 -14.79 -12.15
C ASN A 68 4.55 -15.43 -10.75
N LYS A 69 5.56 -15.18 -9.92
CA LYS A 69 5.56 -15.66 -8.53
C LYS A 69 4.45 -15.02 -7.71
N LEU A 70 4.28 -13.70 -7.83
CA LEU A 70 3.22 -12.94 -7.16
C LEU A 70 1.83 -13.42 -7.58
N GLU A 71 1.61 -13.65 -8.89
CA GLU A 71 0.36 -14.19 -9.38
C GLU A 71 0.08 -15.58 -8.82
N SER A 72 1.10 -16.44 -8.75
CA SER A 72 0.97 -17.79 -8.19
C SER A 72 0.61 -17.76 -6.70
N ALA A 73 1.30 -16.93 -5.92
CA ALA A 73 0.98 -16.72 -4.51
C ALA A 73 -0.42 -16.11 -4.33
N GLY A 74 -0.78 -15.12 -5.16
CA GLY A 74 -2.08 -14.48 -5.13
C GLY A 74 -3.24 -15.44 -5.42
N LYS A 75 -3.05 -16.43 -6.29
CA LYS A 75 -4.04 -17.51 -6.51
C LYS A 75 -4.30 -18.29 -5.23
N ILE A 76 -3.24 -18.70 -4.54
CA ILE A 76 -3.33 -19.47 -3.28
C ILE A 76 -4.01 -18.63 -2.19
N LEU A 77 -3.60 -17.35 -2.02
CA LEU A 77 -4.24 -16.45 -1.07
C LEU A 77 -5.73 -16.28 -1.37
N ARG A 78 -6.09 -16.08 -2.64
CA ARG A 78 -7.48 -15.93 -3.08
C ARG A 78 -8.32 -17.18 -2.79
N ASP A 79 -7.78 -18.36 -3.05
CA ASP A 79 -8.47 -19.63 -2.74
C ASP A 79 -8.71 -19.76 -1.23
N GLY A 80 -7.83 -19.18 -0.40
CA GLY A 80 -7.99 -19.03 1.04
C GLY A 80 -8.89 -17.86 1.48
N GLY A 81 -9.55 -17.16 0.55
CA GLY A 81 -10.40 -16.00 0.83
C GLY A 81 -9.64 -14.72 1.19
N LYS A 82 -8.35 -14.64 0.83
CA LYS A 82 -7.48 -13.49 1.07
C LYS A 82 -7.18 -12.74 -0.22
N GLN A 83 -6.67 -11.51 -0.08
CA GLN A 83 -6.33 -10.64 -1.20
C GLN A 83 -4.90 -10.15 -1.07
N LEU A 84 -4.09 -10.40 -2.10
CA LEU A 84 -2.72 -9.93 -2.20
C LEU A 84 -2.67 -8.62 -2.97
N SER A 85 -1.97 -7.63 -2.42
CA SER A 85 -1.61 -6.39 -3.10
C SER A 85 -0.09 -6.26 -3.25
N TYR A 86 0.36 -5.41 -4.16
CA TYR A 86 1.74 -4.97 -4.27
C TYR A 86 1.86 -3.56 -3.69
N HIS A 87 2.74 -3.38 -2.71
CA HIS A 87 3.08 -2.07 -2.16
C HIS A 87 4.33 -1.51 -2.86
N ASN A 88 4.26 -0.26 -3.32
CA ASN A 88 5.36 0.37 -4.03
C ASN A 88 6.19 1.29 -3.15
N HIS A 89 7.48 1.40 -3.51
CA HIS A 89 8.38 2.49 -3.14
C HIS A 89 8.80 3.27 -4.40
N GLU A 90 9.74 4.20 -4.29
CA GLU A 90 10.26 4.96 -5.43
C GLU A 90 11.02 4.09 -6.44
N LEU A 91 11.61 3.02 -5.97
CA LEU A 91 12.44 2.14 -6.78
C LEU A 91 11.62 1.42 -7.88
N GLU A 92 10.33 1.16 -7.66
CA GLU A 92 9.44 0.55 -8.64
C GLU A 92 9.11 1.48 -9.81
N PHE A 93 9.55 2.74 -9.75
CA PHE A 93 9.43 3.70 -10.86
C PHE A 93 10.67 3.73 -11.77
N VAL A 94 11.73 2.95 -11.48
CA VAL A 94 12.79 2.66 -12.46
C VAL A 94 12.17 2.03 -13.70
N ARG A 95 12.65 2.44 -14.89
CA ARG A 95 12.05 2.08 -16.17
C ARG A 95 12.90 1.12 -16.99
N TYR A 96 12.25 0.11 -17.54
CA TYR A 96 12.77 -0.74 -18.60
C TYR A 96 11.91 -0.57 -19.85
N ALA A 97 12.50 -0.14 -20.95
CA ALA A 97 11.82 0.08 -22.24
C ALA A 97 10.51 0.88 -22.13
N ASN A 98 10.47 1.99 -21.49
CA ASN A 98 9.32 2.90 -21.31
C ASN A 98 8.25 2.46 -20.27
N LYS A 99 8.39 1.30 -19.62
CA LYS A 99 7.51 0.90 -18.50
C LYS A 99 8.26 0.93 -17.19
N SER A 100 7.61 1.41 -16.14
CA SER A 100 8.14 1.28 -14.78
C SER A 100 8.08 -0.19 -14.31
N ILE A 101 8.89 -0.54 -13.31
CA ILE A 101 8.85 -1.88 -12.68
C ILE A 101 7.44 -2.18 -12.18
N LEU A 102 6.79 -1.20 -11.52
CA LEU A 102 5.41 -1.36 -11.05
C LEU A 102 4.44 -1.65 -12.21
N GLU A 103 4.57 -0.92 -13.33
CA GLU A 103 3.77 -1.19 -14.53
C GLU A 103 4.03 -2.59 -15.09
N LEU A 104 5.29 -3.02 -15.13
CA LEU A 104 5.64 -4.37 -15.62
C LEU A 104 5.00 -5.45 -14.76
N ILE A 105 5.07 -5.33 -13.44
CA ILE A 105 4.48 -6.29 -12.51
C ILE A 105 2.96 -6.31 -12.66
N LEU A 106 2.31 -5.14 -12.55
CA LEU A 106 0.86 -5.06 -12.55
C LEU A 106 0.24 -5.40 -13.92
N THR A 107 0.88 -5.04 -15.05
CA THR A 107 0.34 -5.38 -16.38
C THR A 107 0.55 -6.85 -16.80
N ASN A 108 1.43 -7.58 -16.10
CA ASN A 108 1.69 -8.99 -16.34
C ASN A 108 1.11 -9.93 -15.28
N THR A 109 0.15 -9.44 -14.49
CA THR A 109 -0.60 -10.20 -13.49
C THR A 109 -2.10 -9.92 -13.62
N ASP A 110 -2.94 -10.95 -13.39
CA ASP A 110 -4.39 -10.78 -13.34
C ASP A 110 -4.77 -10.01 -12.06
N SER A 111 -5.59 -8.96 -12.21
CA SER A 111 -6.11 -8.17 -11.10
C SER A 111 -6.91 -8.98 -10.07
N LYS A 112 -7.38 -10.17 -10.42
CA LYS A 112 -8.00 -11.09 -9.48
C LYS A 112 -7.03 -11.67 -8.46
N PHE A 113 -5.74 -11.73 -8.78
CA PHE A 113 -4.73 -12.40 -7.97
C PHE A 113 -3.74 -11.42 -7.35
N LEU A 114 -3.45 -10.30 -8.04
CA LEU A 114 -2.60 -9.25 -7.51
C LEU A 114 -3.27 -7.89 -7.69
N GLN A 115 -3.50 -7.20 -6.60
CA GLN A 115 -4.02 -5.84 -6.53
C GLN A 115 -2.88 -4.85 -6.32
N ALA A 116 -3.19 -3.55 -6.23
CA ALA A 116 -2.25 -2.51 -5.85
C ALA A 116 -2.55 -2.00 -4.44
N GLU A 117 -1.50 -1.75 -3.67
CA GLU A 117 -1.50 -0.91 -2.48
C GLU A 117 -0.54 0.24 -2.77
N LEU A 118 -1.06 1.32 -3.36
CA LEU A 118 -0.22 2.46 -3.70
C LEU A 118 0.16 3.25 -2.45
N ASP A 119 1.39 3.76 -2.43
CA ASP A 119 1.85 4.74 -1.46
C ASP A 119 2.08 6.08 -2.17
N THR A 120 1.35 7.10 -1.74
CA THR A 120 1.30 8.41 -2.40
C THR A 120 2.64 9.15 -2.37
N PHE A 121 3.39 9.07 -1.26
CA PHE A 121 4.71 9.68 -1.15
C PHE A 121 5.71 9.03 -2.10
N TRP A 122 5.74 7.71 -2.13
CA TRP A 122 6.68 6.97 -2.96
C TRP A 122 6.38 7.11 -4.45
N VAL A 123 5.10 7.21 -4.84
CA VAL A 123 4.72 7.57 -6.22
C VAL A 123 5.28 8.93 -6.58
N GLN A 124 5.05 9.96 -5.74
CA GLN A 124 5.54 11.32 -5.97
C GLN A 124 7.08 11.38 -6.00
N LYS A 125 7.74 10.69 -5.08
CA LYS A 125 9.20 10.61 -5.02
C LYS A 125 9.80 9.87 -6.22
N GLY A 126 9.06 8.89 -6.76
CA GLY A 126 9.40 8.20 -8.00
C GLY A 126 9.22 9.05 -9.27
N GLY A 127 8.75 10.30 -9.14
CA GLY A 127 8.57 11.23 -10.25
C GLY A 127 7.26 11.06 -11.02
N GLU A 128 6.29 10.36 -10.44
CA GLU A 128 4.96 10.13 -11.02
C GLU A 128 3.89 10.88 -10.21
N ASP A 129 2.70 11.03 -10.78
CA ASP A 129 1.55 11.69 -10.13
C ASP A 129 0.67 10.68 -9.39
N PRO A 130 0.52 10.78 -8.04
CA PRO A 130 -0.35 9.89 -7.28
C PRO A 130 -1.82 9.91 -7.75
N VAL A 131 -2.33 11.05 -8.23
CA VAL A 131 -3.70 11.18 -8.76
C VAL A 131 -3.88 10.30 -10.01
N GLU A 132 -2.93 10.41 -10.95
CA GLU A 132 -2.95 9.60 -12.18
C GLU A 132 -2.78 8.11 -11.88
N TRP A 133 -1.97 7.75 -10.89
CA TRP A 133 -1.81 6.36 -10.50
C TRP A 133 -3.07 5.79 -9.84
N CYS A 134 -3.77 6.53 -8.99
CA CYS A 134 -5.08 6.12 -8.46
C CYS A 134 -6.07 5.87 -9.60
N ARG A 135 -6.16 6.80 -10.56
CA ARG A 135 -7.03 6.65 -11.74
C ARG A 135 -6.69 5.43 -12.59
N LYS A 136 -5.40 5.21 -12.83
CA LYS A 136 -4.87 4.07 -13.60
C LYS A 136 -5.19 2.73 -12.95
N MET A 137 -5.31 2.70 -11.62
CA MET A 137 -5.58 1.49 -10.84
C MET A 137 -7.08 1.25 -10.58
N LYS A 138 -7.98 1.89 -11.33
CA LYS A 138 -9.43 1.70 -11.20
C LYS A 138 -9.83 0.22 -11.26
N GLY A 139 -10.54 -0.25 -10.22
CA GLY A 139 -10.91 -1.66 -10.04
C GLY A 139 -9.78 -2.57 -9.57
N ARG A 140 -8.62 -1.99 -9.17
CA ARG A 140 -7.43 -2.71 -8.73
C ARG A 140 -6.72 -2.06 -7.52
N LEU A 141 -7.35 -1.12 -6.84
CA LEU A 141 -6.78 -0.33 -5.74
C LEU A 141 -7.60 -0.48 -4.45
N PRO A 142 -7.59 -1.65 -3.78
CA PRO A 142 -8.33 -1.80 -2.53
C PRO A 142 -7.71 -1.05 -1.36
N LEU A 143 -6.42 -0.76 -1.41
CA LEU A 143 -5.63 -0.16 -0.34
C LEU A 143 -4.83 1.03 -0.87
N LEU A 144 -4.80 2.12 -0.10
CA LEU A 144 -3.98 3.30 -0.40
C LEU A 144 -3.29 3.78 0.87
N HIS A 145 -1.95 3.83 0.85
CA HIS A 145 -1.17 4.49 1.89
C HIS A 145 -1.17 6.00 1.65
N LEU A 146 -1.78 6.70 2.61
CA LEU A 146 -1.78 8.16 2.67
C LEU A 146 -0.51 8.62 3.38
N LYS A 147 0.51 8.97 2.61
CA LYS A 147 1.81 9.41 3.09
C LYS A 147 2.17 10.72 2.38
N ASP A 148 2.32 11.81 3.14
CA ASP A 148 2.48 13.13 2.55
C ASP A 148 3.93 13.46 2.21
N TYR A 149 4.10 14.36 1.25
CA TYR A 149 5.35 14.76 0.64
C TYR A 149 5.67 16.22 0.99
N VAL A 150 6.68 16.44 1.83
CA VAL A 150 7.11 17.76 2.28
C VAL A 150 8.48 18.10 1.71
N VAL A 151 8.62 19.31 1.17
CA VAL A 151 9.90 19.87 0.72
C VAL A 151 10.32 21.00 1.64
N THR A 152 11.57 20.97 2.13
CA THR A 152 12.14 22.01 2.99
C THR A 152 12.90 23.05 2.21
N LEU A 153 13.22 24.19 2.85
CA LEU A 153 14.07 25.24 2.26
C LEU A 153 15.51 24.76 1.99
N GLU A 154 15.95 23.74 2.72
CA GLU A 154 17.23 23.03 2.55
C GLU A 154 17.20 22.07 1.35
N ARG A 155 16.06 21.98 0.65
CA ARG A 155 15.82 21.08 -0.49
C ARG A 155 15.76 19.60 -0.12
N GLU A 156 15.46 19.31 1.13
CA GLU A 156 15.22 17.95 1.58
C GLU A 156 13.76 17.56 1.31
N ILE A 157 13.55 16.26 1.09
CA ILE A 157 12.24 15.65 0.94
C ILE A 157 11.99 14.84 2.20
N LEU A 158 10.95 15.20 2.93
CA LEU A 158 10.60 14.60 4.22
C LEU A 158 9.18 14.03 4.17
N PHE A 159 8.92 13.12 5.11
CA PHE A 159 7.55 12.73 5.44
C PHE A 159 6.88 13.84 6.26
N GLY A 160 5.60 14.07 6.02
CA GLY A 160 4.78 14.99 6.78
C GLY A 160 3.46 14.35 7.19
N GLU A 161 2.80 14.95 8.16
CA GLU A 161 1.42 14.60 8.49
C GLU A 161 0.52 14.85 7.27
N VAL A 162 -0.42 13.95 7.03
CA VAL A 162 -1.34 14.05 5.88
C VAL A 162 -2.07 15.40 5.91
N GLY A 163 -1.95 16.14 4.81
CA GLY A 163 -2.51 17.48 4.65
C GLY A 163 -1.58 18.63 5.03
N THR A 164 -0.36 18.35 5.51
CA THR A 164 0.64 19.40 5.79
C THR A 164 1.65 19.58 4.66
N GLY A 165 1.68 18.66 3.71
CA GLY A 165 2.63 18.64 2.60
C GLY A 165 2.07 19.20 1.30
N SER A 166 2.60 18.69 0.18
CA SER A 166 2.37 19.24 -1.16
C SER A 166 1.43 18.39 -2.02
N LEU A 167 0.94 17.26 -1.54
CA LEU A 167 0.08 16.37 -2.33
C LEU A 167 -1.35 16.93 -2.47
N ASN A 168 -1.95 16.69 -3.62
CA ASN A 168 -3.33 17.11 -3.90
C ASN A 168 -4.33 16.09 -3.32
N TRP A 169 -4.56 16.18 -2.02
CA TRP A 169 -5.41 15.23 -1.29
C TRP A 169 -6.85 15.16 -1.78
N ASP A 170 -7.43 16.27 -2.23
CA ASP A 170 -8.80 16.28 -2.76
C ASP A 170 -8.90 15.44 -4.03
N ALA A 171 -7.93 15.53 -4.91
CA ALA A 171 -7.91 14.75 -6.13
C ALA A 171 -7.51 13.28 -5.85
N ILE A 172 -6.53 13.05 -4.97
CA ILE A 172 -6.08 11.69 -4.62
C ILE A 172 -7.22 10.88 -4.00
N ILE A 173 -7.89 11.43 -2.98
CA ILE A 173 -8.99 10.74 -2.28
C ILE A 173 -10.14 10.46 -3.24
N ARG A 174 -10.53 11.44 -4.06
CA ARG A 174 -11.59 11.25 -5.05
C ARG A 174 -11.28 10.15 -6.05
N GLU A 175 -10.10 10.19 -6.68
CA GLU A 175 -9.72 9.19 -7.69
C GLU A 175 -9.53 7.79 -7.08
N ALA A 176 -9.05 7.70 -5.84
CA ALA A 176 -8.92 6.44 -5.13
C ALA A 176 -10.30 5.86 -4.76
N ASP A 177 -11.24 6.69 -4.31
CA ASP A 177 -12.63 6.27 -4.06
C ASP A 177 -13.29 5.76 -5.34
N GLU A 178 -13.16 6.51 -6.45
CA GLU A 178 -13.63 6.10 -7.77
C GLU A 178 -12.93 4.83 -8.31
N ALA A 179 -11.70 4.57 -7.86
CA ALA A 179 -10.96 3.35 -8.17
C ALA A 179 -11.43 2.14 -7.35
N GLY A 180 -12.25 2.35 -6.31
CA GLY A 180 -12.79 1.31 -5.44
C GLY A 180 -11.91 1.02 -4.23
N CYS A 181 -11.20 2.03 -3.71
CA CYS A 181 -10.39 1.89 -2.51
C CYS A 181 -11.26 1.53 -1.31
N GLU A 182 -10.93 0.42 -0.64
CA GLU A 182 -11.65 -0.06 0.54
C GLU A 182 -11.07 0.58 1.83
N TRP A 183 -9.74 0.84 1.85
CA TRP A 183 -9.05 1.35 3.03
C TRP A 183 -8.03 2.43 2.68
N PHE A 184 -8.18 3.58 3.32
CA PHE A 184 -7.22 4.67 3.33
C PHE A 184 -6.38 4.56 4.59
N ILE A 185 -5.07 4.31 4.46
CA ILE A 185 -4.17 3.96 5.56
C ILE A 185 -3.14 5.07 5.73
N VAL A 186 -3.20 5.81 6.84
CA VAL A 186 -2.17 6.80 7.16
C VAL A 186 -0.87 6.09 7.49
N GLU A 187 0.22 6.48 6.83
CA GLU A 187 1.57 5.97 7.10
C GLU A 187 2.59 7.11 7.15
N GLN A 188 3.52 7.00 8.08
CA GLN A 188 4.63 7.94 8.24
C GLN A 188 5.82 7.23 8.89
N ASP A 189 6.94 7.08 8.16
CA ASP A 189 8.10 6.30 8.63
C ASP A 189 8.85 7.01 9.75
N THR A 190 8.90 8.34 9.70
CA THR A 190 9.55 9.18 10.73
C THR A 190 8.72 10.42 10.99
N SER A 191 8.76 10.90 12.23
CA SER A 191 8.16 12.17 12.63
C SER A 191 9.14 12.97 13.50
N THR A 192 9.13 14.29 13.37
CA THR A 192 9.83 15.21 14.27
C THR A 192 9.02 15.55 15.52
N ARG A 193 7.79 15.05 15.60
CA ARG A 193 6.83 15.25 16.69
C ARG A 193 6.61 13.97 17.47
N ASP A 194 5.86 14.06 18.55
CA ASP A 194 5.27 12.87 19.18
C ASP A 194 4.37 12.13 18.19
N SER A 195 4.48 10.80 18.16
CA SER A 195 3.78 9.98 17.15
C SER A 195 2.25 10.07 17.27
N PHE A 196 1.72 10.24 18.49
CA PHE A 196 0.28 10.40 18.69
C PHE A 196 -0.22 11.77 18.26
N GLU A 197 0.58 12.84 18.47
CA GLU A 197 0.26 14.16 17.92
C GLU A 197 0.26 14.13 16.39
N SER A 198 1.25 13.50 15.78
CA SER A 198 1.39 13.35 14.34
C SER A 198 0.20 12.60 13.71
N ILE A 199 -0.17 11.43 14.28
CA ILE A 199 -1.34 10.66 13.84
C ILE A 199 -2.63 11.49 13.99
N LYS A 200 -2.77 12.21 15.12
CA LYS A 200 -3.95 13.05 15.35
C LYS A 200 -4.10 14.16 14.32
N MET A 201 -3.02 14.81 13.91
CA MET A 201 -3.05 15.85 12.87
C MET A 201 -3.55 15.28 11.55
N SER A 202 -3.01 14.12 11.13
CA SER A 202 -3.46 13.42 9.92
C SER A 202 -4.94 13.02 10.00
N PHE A 203 -5.37 12.50 11.16
CA PHE A 203 -6.76 12.12 11.41
C PHE A 203 -7.70 13.33 11.33
N ASP A 204 -7.37 14.43 12.01
CA ASP A 204 -8.20 15.64 12.03
C ASP A 204 -8.38 16.21 10.60
N PHE A 205 -7.32 16.22 9.79
CA PHE A 205 -7.39 16.64 8.39
C PHE A 205 -8.33 15.74 7.58
N LEU A 206 -8.21 14.43 7.69
CA LEU A 206 -9.03 13.47 6.96
C LEU A 206 -10.52 13.53 7.38
N MET A 207 -10.78 13.72 8.68
CA MET A 207 -12.15 13.90 9.18
C MET A 207 -12.82 15.15 8.62
N GLN A 208 -12.09 16.29 8.54
CA GLN A 208 -12.61 17.50 7.91
C GLN A 208 -12.95 17.28 6.42
N LYS A 209 -12.14 16.49 5.70
CA LYS A 209 -12.43 16.14 4.29
C LYS A 209 -13.68 15.27 4.17
N ALA A 210 -13.83 14.27 5.03
CA ALA A 210 -15.00 13.39 5.03
C ALA A 210 -16.30 14.14 5.36
N GLU A 211 -16.26 15.09 6.30
CA GLU A 211 -17.41 15.95 6.63
C GLU A 211 -17.82 16.87 5.47
N ALA A 212 -16.84 17.42 4.75
CA ALA A 212 -17.09 18.28 3.61
C ALA A 212 -17.71 17.55 2.40
N GLN A 213 -17.45 16.25 2.24
CA GLN A 213 -18.03 15.43 1.17
C GLN A 213 -19.49 15.02 1.46
N ASN A 214 -19.93 15.09 2.71
CA ASN A 214 -21.29 14.73 3.11
C ASN A 214 -22.27 15.93 3.15
N GLN A 215 -21.82 17.12 2.77
CA GLN A 215 -22.62 18.35 2.66
C GLN A 215 -22.96 18.66 1.20
#